data_f03c92c85db188401882f7ff2b4c18c4
#
_entry.id   f03c92c85db188401882f7ff2b4c18c4
#
_cell.length_a   1.000
_cell.length_b   1.000
_cell.length_c   1.000
_cell.angle_alpha   90.00
_cell.angle_beta   90.00
_cell.angle_gamma   90.00
#
_symmetry.space_group_name_H-M   'P 1'
#
loop_
_entity.id
_entity.type
_entity.pdbx_description
1 polymer ?
#
loop_
_entity_poly.entity_id
_entity_poly.type
_entity_poly.pdbx_seq_one_letter_code
_entity_poly.pdbx_strand_id
1 'polypeptide(L)'
;MDYPVIAKQLLESLGGKSNIQALAHCATRLRLVLNDETQINESAIESLQGVKGQFKVAGQYQIIFGSGIVNQVYAEMAKLTGLVEMSTNDVASVGAEKQNWAQRAVKGLSDIFVPIIPAIVAGGLLMGLFNVLTAPGLFIEGQSLIDANPGLADLASMINTFANAPFVYLPVLLAFSASRKFGGNPFLGAALGMLMVHPDLLNGWGFGSASVSGTVPTWNILGFEIEKVGYQGSVLPVLVSAYILANIENGLRKIVPSVLDNLLTPMLAIFITGFLTFTLVGPLTRDVGFMLGDVLNWLYDSAGFVGGALFGFIYAPFVITGMHHSFIAIETQLLADIVTTGGTFIFPIAAMSNIAQGAAALAVGVMTKETKLKGVAIPSGVTALLGITEPAMFGVNLKLRYPFIAAICGAALASAFITLFNVKAQALGAAGLPGIISINPQQIGYYIMGMAISFVAAFALTILLAMREKTKQAAQVTA
;
A
#
# COMPACT_ATOMS: atom_id res chain seq x y z
N MET A 1 17.99 22.53 -18.82
CA MET A 1 17.06 21.72 -19.62
C MET A 1 16.09 22.63 -20.33
N ASP A 2 15.86 22.41 -21.60
CA ASP A 2 14.89 23.18 -22.41
C ASP A 2 13.55 22.40 -22.37
N TYR A 3 12.68 22.76 -21.42
CA TYR A 3 11.42 22.04 -21.19
C TYR A 3 10.43 22.16 -22.37
N PRO A 4 10.29 23.31 -23.07
CA PRO A 4 9.51 23.41 -24.29
C PRO A 4 9.94 22.43 -25.38
N VAL A 5 11.24 22.29 -25.61
CA VAL A 5 11.79 21.34 -26.60
C VAL A 5 11.51 19.90 -26.18
N ILE A 6 11.73 19.57 -24.90
CA ILE A 6 11.44 18.22 -24.35
C ILE A 6 9.95 17.89 -24.51
N ALA A 7 9.06 18.81 -24.17
CA ALA A 7 7.62 18.60 -24.27
C ALA A 7 7.16 18.40 -25.73
N LYS A 8 7.73 19.15 -26.69
CA LYS A 8 7.43 19.01 -28.10
C LYS A 8 7.88 17.64 -28.64
N GLN A 9 9.12 17.26 -28.35
CA GLN A 9 9.66 15.94 -28.76
C GLN A 9 8.89 14.80 -28.11
N LEU A 10 8.48 14.95 -26.85
CA LEU A 10 7.66 13.98 -26.17
C LEU A 10 6.28 13.85 -26.83
N LEU A 11 5.64 14.96 -27.16
CA LEU A 11 4.35 14.97 -27.84
C LEU A 11 4.42 14.25 -29.20
N GLU A 12 5.45 14.50 -29.98
CA GLU A 12 5.69 13.83 -31.25
C GLU A 12 5.90 12.31 -31.03
N SER A 13 6.68 11.93 -30.03
CA SER A 13 6.98 10.53 -29.71
C SER A 13 5.76 9.76 -29.15
N LEU A 14 4.73 10.47 -28.67
CA LEU A 14 3.48 9.89 -28.20
C LEU A 14 2.39 9.78 -29.30
N GLY A 15 2.71 10.13 -30.55
CA GLY A 15 1.74 10.11 -31.66
C GLY A 15 0.97 11.40 -31.83
N GLY A 16 1.43 12.50 -31.22
CA GLY A 16 0.83 13.84 -31.35
C GLY A 16 -0.35 14.11 -30.43
N LYS A 17 -0.88 15.33 -30.53
CA LYS A 17 -1.96 15.85 -29.67
C LYS A 17 -3.23 14.99 -29.71
N SER A 18 -3.61 14.51 -30.89
CA SER A 18 -4.82 13.71 -31.08
C SER A 18 -4.77 12.35 -30.39
N ASN A 19 -3.59 11.85 -30.07
CA ASN A 19 -3.43 10.58 -29.37
C ASN A 19 -3.51 10.71 -27.85
N ILE A 20 -3.42 11.92 -27.28
CA ILE A 20 -3.49 12.13 -25.84
C ILE A 20 -4.93 12.42 -25.44
N GLN A 21 -5.53 11.48 -24.69
CA GLN A 21 -6.89 11.58 -24.17
C GLN A 21 -6.92 12.32 -22.82
N ALA A 22 -5.94 12.07 -21.95
CA ALA A 22 -5.84 12.67 -20.63
C ALA A 22 -4.38 12.82 -20.20
N LEU A 23 -4.09 13.85 -19.42
CA LEU A 23 -2.76 14.22 -18.95
C LEU A 23 -2.83 14.68 -17.49
N ALA A 24 -2.00 14.09 -16.62
CA ALA A 24 -1.76 14.55 -15.26
C ALA A 24 -0.31 14.28 -14.83
N HIS A 25 0.07 14.76 -13.66
CA HIS A 25 1.36 14.45 -13.07
C HIS A 25 1.24 14.20 -11.56
N CYS A 26 2.21 13.48 -11.00
CA CYS A 26 2.45 13.41 -9.56
C CYS A 26 3.87 13.95 -9.28
N ALA A 27 4.35 13.80 -8.06
CA ALA A 27 5.64 14.35 -7.63
C ALA A 27 6.83 14.01 -8.56
N THR A 28 6.79 12.86 -9.26
CA THR A 28 7.92 12.35 -10.06
C THR A 28 7.55 11.86 -11.44
N ARG A 29 6.24 11.70 -11.76
CA ARG A 29 5.77 11.02 -12.99
C ARG A 29 4.74 11.85 -13.75
N LEU A 30 4.90 11.86 -15.05
CA LEU A 30 3.86 12.27 -15.98
C LEU A 30 2.97 11.08 -16.28
N ARG A 31 1.66 11.24 -16.24
CA ARG A 31 0.64 10.20 -16.46
C ARG A 31 -0.25 10.58 -17.63
N LEU A 32 -0.36 9.68 -18.59
CA LEU A 32 -1.14 9.90 -19.80
C LEU A 32 -2.11 8.73 -20.02
N VAL A 33 -3.26 9.04 -20.59
CA VAL A 33 -4.12 8.05 -21.25
C VAL A 33 -4.06 8.35 -22.74
N LEU A 34 -3.76 7.33 -23.52
CA LEU A 34 -3.60 7.42 -24.97
C LEU A 34 -4.73 6.70 -25.69
N ASN A 35 -5.15 7.26 -26.82
CA ASN A 35 -6.17 6.64 -27.67
C ASN A 35 -5.62 5.37 -28.34
N ASP A 36 -4.41 5.44 -28.87
CA ASP A 36 -3.74 4.36 -29.58
C ASP A 36 -2.27 4.22 -29.09
N GLU A 37 -2.00 3.16 -28.35
CA GLU A 37 -0.67 2.88 -27.80
C GLU A 37 0.33 2.38 -28.86
N THR A 38 -0.12 2.00 -30.04
CA THR A 38 0.78 1.54 -31.14
C THR A 38 1.57 2.67 -31.76
N GLN A 39 1.13 3.92 -31.59
CA GLN A 39 1.80 5.12 -32.10
C GLN A 39 2.96 5.60 -31.23
N ILE A 40 3.22 4.94 -30.09
CA ILE A 40 4.28 5.34 -29.16
C ILE A 40 5.64 4.92 -29.70
N ASN A 41 6.55 5.89 -29.80
CA ASN A 41 7.97 5.60 -30.02
C ASN A 41 8.73 5.54 -28.68
N GLU A 42 8.73 4.36 -28.07
CA GLU A 42 9.34 4.12 -26.75
C GLU A 42 10.84 4.46 -26.73
N SER A 43 11.57 4.13 -27.81
CA SER A 43 13.00 4.43 -27.92
C SER A 43 13.30 5.93 -27.97
N ALA A 44 12.47 6.71 -28.67
CA ALA A 44 12.59 8.16 -28.72
C ALA A 44 12.32 8.77 -27.33
N ILE A 45 11.29 8.30 -26.62
CA ILE A 45 10.97 8.78 -25.27
C ILE A 45 12.10 8.48 -24.28
N GLU A 46 12.70 7.29 -24.35
CA GLU A 46 13.83 6.92 -23.47
C GLU A 46 15.07 7.78 -23.70
N SER A 47 15.26 8.29 -24.94
CA SER A 47 16.40 9.14 -25.29
C SER A 47 16.24 10.59 -24.85
N LEU A 48 15.01 11.03 -24.48
CA LEU A 48 14.75 12.41 -24.07
C LEU A 48 15.49 12.76 -22.78
N GLN A 49 16.02 13.97 -22.76
CA GLN A 49 16.73 14.49 -21.59
C GLN A 49 15.77 14.58 -20.40
N GLY A 50 16.14 13.97 -19.28
CA GLY A 50 15.36 14.00 -18.04
C GLY A 50 14.43 12.79 -17.84
N VAL A 51 14.17 12.00 -18.86
CA VAL A 51 13.43 10.74 -18.72
C VAL A 51 14.31 9.71 -18.01
N LYS A 52 13.78 9.13 -16.93
CA LYS A 52 14.44 8.09 -16.14
C LYS A 52 13.88 6.71 -16.40
N GLY A 53 12.69 6.63 -16.98
CA GLY A 53 12.03 5.38 -17.35
C GLY A 53 10.59 5.64 -17.76
N GLN A 54 9.99 4.63 -18.36
CA GLN A 54 8.59 4.65 -18.81
C GLN A 54 7.97 3.26 -18.63
N PHE A 55 6.68 3.19 -18.43
CA PHE A 55 5.95 1.94 -18.28
C PHE A 55 4.44 2.13 -18.46
N LYS A 56 3.77 1.02 -18.77
CA LYS A 56 2.31 0.97 -18.90
C LYS A 56 1.73 0.29 -17.66
N VAL A 57 0.79 0.93 -17.01
CA VAL A 57 0.11 0.35 -15.87
C VAL A 57 -1.33 0.85 -15.77
N ALA A 58 -2.26 -0.06 -15.56
CA ALA A 58 -3.67 0.25 -15.29
C ALA A 58 -4.34 1.15 -16.36
N GLY A 59 -4.01 0.96 -17.66
CA GLY A 59 -4.54 1.75 -18.77
C GLY A 59 -3.93 3.15 -18.90
N GLN A 60 -2.83 3.40 -18.19
CA GLN A 60 -2.07 4.64 -18.28
C GLN A 60 -0.65 4.37 -18.81
N TYR A 61 -0.14 5.31 -19.58
CA TYR A 61 1.26 5.42 -19.91
C TYR A 61 1.93 6.38 -18.94
N GLN A 62 2.94 5.93 -18.21
CA GLN A 62 3.63 6.72 -17.19
C GLN A 62 5.10 6.93 -17.55
N ILE A 63 5.57 8.17 -17.44
CA ILE A 63 6.95 8.57 -17.74
C ILE A 63 7.56 9.18 -16.49
N ILE A 64 8.69 8.65 -16.05
CA ILE A 64 9.38 9.10 -14.84
C ILE A 64 10.39 10.18 -15.21
N PHE A 65 10.18 11.38 -14.71
CA PHE A 65 11.11 12.51 -14.84
C PHE A 65 11.87 12.80 -13.54
N GLY A 66 11.24 12.54 -12.40
CA GLY A 66 11.73 12.94 -11.07
C GLY A 66 11.18 14.27 -10.60
N SER A 67 11.45 14.59 -9.32
CA SER A 67 10.92 15.77 -8.64
C SER A 67 11.37 17.06 -9.33
N GLY A 68 10.47 18.01 -9.51
CA GLY A 68 10.70 19.33 -10.11
C GLY A 68 10.69 19.34 -11.63
N ILE A 69 11.31 18.38 -12.31
CA ILE A 69 11.34 18.29 -13.77
C ILE A 69 9.95 17.99 -14.32
N VAL A 70 9.23 17.07 -13.69
CA VAL A 70 7.91 16.64 -14.13
C VAL A 70 6.91 17.80 -14.19
N ASN A 71 6.95 18.73 -13.23
CA ASN A 71 6.05 19.88 -13.19
C ASN A 71 6.24 20.81 -14.39
N GLN A 72 7.51 21.03 -14.77
CA GLN A 72 7.85 21.90 -15.91
C GLN A 72 7.46 21.24 -17.24
N VAL A 73 7.77 19.96 -17.41
CA VAL A 73 7.37 19.20 -18.61
C VAL A 73 5.85 19.12 -18.72
N TYR A 74 5.15 18.88 -17.60
CA TYR A 74 3.69 18.89 -17.58
C TYR A 74 3.10 20.22 -18.02
N ALA A 75 3.60 21.32 -17.46
CA ALA A 75 3.11 22.67 -17.82
C ALA A 75 3.24 22.97 -19.33
N GLU A 76 4.36 22.58 -19.93
CA GLU A 76 4.57 22.75 -21.37
C GLU A 76 3.70 21.78 -22.20
N MET A 77 3.55 20.52 -21.77
CA MET A 77 2.65 19.58 -22.41
C MET A 77 1.18 20.03 -22.37
N ALA A 78 0.73 20.58 -21.24
CA ALA A 78 -0.63 21.13 -21.09
C ALA A 78 -0.86 22.30 -22.05
N LYS A 79 0.12 23.23 -22.24
CA LYS A 79 0.05 24.30 -23.21
C LYS A 79 -0.05 23.79 -24.65
N LEU A 80 0.77 22.78 -25.00
CA LEU A 80 0.80 22.21 -26.34
C LEU A 80 -0.47 21.44 -26.69
N THR A 81 -0.99 20.67 -25.72
CA THR A 81 -2.18 19.85 -25.92
C THR A 81 -3.48 20.64 -25.75
N GLY A 82 -3.47 21.72 -24.96
CA GLY A 82 -4.67 22.45 -24.58
C GLY A 82 -5.61 21.67 -23.67
N LEU A 83 -5.14 20.58 -23.08
CA LEU A 83 -5.91 19.80 -22.10
C LEU A 83 -5.97 20.58 -20.78
N VAL A 84 -7.16 20.62 -20.19
CA VAL A 84 -7.37 21.22 -18.87
C VAL A 84 -6.67 20.34 -17.83
N GLU A 85 -6.14 20.98 -16.80
CA GLU A 85 -5.50 20.29 -15.68
C GLU A 85 -6.46 19.24 -15.07
N MET A 86 -6.11 18.00 -15.22
CA MET A 86 -6.86 16.88 -14.64
C MET A 86 -6.13 16.38 -13.38
N SER A 87 -6.89 16.00 -12.38
CA SER A 87 -6.29 15.32 -11.23
C SER A 87 -5.76 13.93 -11.64
N THR A 88 -4.78 13.41 -10.91
CA THR A 88 -4.29 12.05 -11.15
C THR A 88 -5.40 11.00 -11.05
N ASN A 89 -6.47 11.30 -10.29
CA ASN A 89 -7.63 10.45 -10.14
C ASN A 89 -8.53 10.49 -11.39
N ASP A 90 -8.69 11.65 -12.00
CA ASP A 90 -9.49 11.79 -13.23
C ASP A 90 -8.83 11.07 -14.41
N VAL A 91 -7.52 11.23 -14.57
CA VAL A 91 -6.73 10.46 -15.56
C VAL A 91 -6.79 8.96 -15.28
N ALA A 92 -6.81 8.59 -14.00
CA ALA A 92 -6.98 7.20 -13.60
C ALA A 92 -8.37 6.64 -13.92
N SER A 93 -9.42 7.46 -13.85
CA SER A 93 -10.80 7.04 -14.20
C SER A 93 -10.96 6.81 -15.70
N VAL A 94 -10.40 7.68 -16.53
CA VAL A 94 -10.38 7.51 -17.99
C VAL A 94 -9.65 6.23 -18.41
N GLY A 95 -8.52 5.91 -17.75
CA GLY A 95 -7.80 4.64 -17.97
C GLY A 95 -8.55 3.39 -17.46
N ALA A 96 -9.47 3.56 -16.51
CA ALA A 96 -10.19 2.44 -15.88
C ALA A 96 -11.23 1.79 -16.79
N GLU A 97 -11.73 2.47 -17.81
CA GLU A 97 -12.69 1.89 -18.78
C GLU A 97 -12.12 0.68 -19.52
N LYS A 98 -10.81 0.57 -19.63
CA LYS A 98 -10.09 -0.55 -20.26
C LYS A 98 -9.79 -1.72 -19.29
N GLN A 99 -10.20 -1.63 -18.01
CA GLN A 99 -9.90 -2.62 -16.99
C GLN A 99 -11.06 -3.59 -16.77
N ASN A 100 -10.73 -4.86 -16.42
CA ASN A 100 -11.74 -5.83 -15.99
C ASN A 100 -12.29 -5.47 -14.59
N TRP A 101 -13.42 -6.08 -14.19
CA TRP A 101 -14.09 -5.76 -12.92
C TRP A 101 -13.19 -5.99 -11.70
N ALA A 102 -12.36 -7.07 -11.70
CA ALA A 102 -11.46 -7.38 -10.59
C ALA A 102 -10.35 -6.33 -10.44
N GLN A 103 -9.74 -5.91 -11.56
CA GLN A 103 -8.75 -4.83 -11.56
C GLN A 103 -9.34 -3.51 -11.07
N ARG A 104 -10.60 -3.20 -11.45
CA ARG A 104 -11.31 -2.00 -10.96
C ARG A 104 -11.58 -2.07 -9.46
N ALA A 105 -11.99 -3.23 -8.92
CA ALA A 105 -12.22 -3.43 -7.49
C ALA A 105 -10.93 -3.23 -6.69
N VAL A 106 -9.84 -3.90 -7.09
CA VAL A 106 -8.52 -3.77 -6.45
C VAL A 106 -7.99 -2.34 -6.51
N LYS A 107 -8.10 -1.68 -7.67
CA LYS A 107 -7.72 -0.27 -7.81
C LYS A 107 -8.58 0.62 -6.92
N GLY A 108 -9.89 0.39 -6.87
CA GLY A 108 -10.81 1.12 -5.98
C GLY A 108 -10.37 1.04 -4.53
N LEU A 109 -10.00 -0.16 -4.07
CA LEU A 109 -9.49 -0.37 -2.72
C LEU A 109 -8.16 0.36 -2.50
N SER A 110 -7.21 0.25 -3.44
CA SER A 110 -5.94 0.99 -3.39
C SER A 110 -6.16 2.50 -3.31
N ASP A 111 -7.06 3.07 -4.12
CA ASP A 111 -7.36 4.51 -4.12
C ASP A 111 -7.93 5.00 -2.77
N ILE A 112 -8.60 4.13 -2.02
CA ILE A 112 -9.11 4.43 -0.68
C ILE A 112 -7.98 4.41 0.35
N PHE A 113 -7.03 3.44 0.27
CA PHE A 113 -5.97 3.28 1.27
C PHE A 113 -4.77 4.21 1.05
N VAL A 114 -4.39 4.51 -0.20
CA VAL A 114 -3.21 5.33 -0.51
C VAL A 114 -3.17 6.67 0.24
N PRO A 115 -4.28 7.44 0.36
CA PRO A 115 -4.26 8.70 1.10
C PRO A 115 -4.00 8.56 2.61
N ILE A 116 -4.32 7.41 3.20
CA ILE A 116 -4.19 7.16 4.65
C ILE A 116 -2.86 6.47 5.02
N ILE A 117 -2.12 5.95 4.02
CA ILE A 117 -0.81 5.29 4.25
C ILE A 117 0.14 6.12 5.12
N PRO A 118 0.33 7.45 4.90
CA PRO A 118 1.25 8.22 5.72
C PRO A 118 0.91 8.19 7.22
N ALA A 119 -0.38 8.23 7.56
CA ALA A 119 -0.83 8.14 8.95
C ALA A 119 -0.57 6.74 9.55
N ILE A 120 -0.86 5.68 8.79
CA ILE A 120 -0.60 4.30 9.21
C ILE A 120 0.89 4.06 9.42
N VAL A 121 1.73 4.52 8.49
CA VAL A 121 3.20 4.38 8.58
C VAL A 121 3.76 5.13 9.79
N ALA A 122 3.30 6.37 10.03
CA ALA A 122 3.72 7.14 11.20
C ALA A 122 3.35 6.41 12.51
N GLY A 123 2.11 5.93 12.62
CA GLY A 123 1.67 5.12 13.76
C GLY A 123 2.48 3.85 13.94
N GLY A 124 2.72 3.11 12.85
CA GLY A 124 3.49 1.87 12.88
C GLY A 124 4.97 2.07 13.31
N LEU A 125 5.62 3.13 12.83
CA LEU A 125 6.99 3.46 13.26
C LEU A 125 7.05 3.84 14.75
N LEU A 126 6.07 4.60 15.24
CA LEU A 126 5.96 4.91 16.67
C LEU A 126 5.63 3.67 17.50
N MET A 127 4.80 2.76 16.99
CA MET A 127 4.53 1.47 17.64
C MET A 127 5.81 0.63 17.74
N GLY A 128 6.63 0.61 16.69
CA GLY A 128 7.92 -0.04 16.73
C GLY A 128 8.85 0.56 17.79
N LEU A 129 8.88 1.90 17.92
CA LEU A 129 9.64 2.57 18.98
C LEU A 129 9.12 2.20 20.38
N PHE A 130 7.80 2.15 20.56
CA PHE A 130 7.17 1.67 21.78
C PHE A 130 7.58 0.22 22.09
N ASN A 131 7.55 -0.67 21.11
CA ASN A 131 7.96 -2.06 21.27
C ASN A 131 9.43 -2.19 21.67
N VAL A 132 10.33 -1.36 21.12
CA VAL A 132 11.76 -1.31 21.53
C VAL A 132 11.91 -0.95 23.01
N LEU A 133 11.06 -0.07 23.54
CA LEU A 133 11.10 0.33 24.95
C LEU A 133 10.51 -0.73 25.89
N THR A 134 9.50 -1.47 25.42
CA THR A 134 8.67 -2.36 26.26
C THR A 134 8.96 -3.85 26.08
N ALA A 135 9.67 -4.26 25.02
CA ALA A 135 9.97 -5.68 24.79
C ALA A 135 11.02 -6.20 25.78
N PRO A 136 10.70 -7.22 26.59
CA PRO A 136 11.66 -7.84 27.48
C PRO A 136 12.70 -8.65 26.71
N GLY A 137 13.95 -8.63 27.18
CA GLY A 137 15.02 -9.45 26.59
C GLY A 137 15.63 -8.89 25.30
N LEU A 138 15.22 -7.71 24.82
CA LEU A 138 15.77 -7.13 23.60
C LEU A 138 17.20 -6.55 23.84
N PHE A 139 17.42 -5.87 24.95
CA PHE A 139 18.71 -5.26 25.32
C PHE A 139 19.22 -5.77 26.66
N ILE A 140 18.31 -6.13 27.57
CA ILE A 140 18.63 -6.58 28.94
C ILE A 140 17.95 -7.92 29.13
N GLU A 141 18.69 -8.94 29.53
CA GLU A 141 18.18 -10.29 29.70
C GLU A 141 17.00 -10.32 30.71
N GLY A 142 15.84 -10.79 30.25
CA GLY A 142 14.63 -10.93 31.05
C GLY A 142 13.89 -9.64 31.43
N GLN A 143 14.39 -8.45 31.02
CA GLN A 143 13.79 -7.16 31.34
C GLN A 143 13.62 -6.27 30.10
N SER A 144 12.60 -5.41 30.11
CA SER A 144 12.46 -4.32 29.15
C SER A 144 13.26 -3.08 29.57
N LEU A 145 13.41 -2.12 28.66
CA LEU A 145 14.07 -0.85 29.00
C LEU A 145 13.28 -0.06 30.05
N ILE A 146 11.94 -0.15 30.05
CA ILE A 146 11.10 0.53 31.04
C ILE A 146 11.17 -0.17 32.41
N ASP A 147 11.35 -1.49 32.46
CA ASP A 147 11.57 -2.20 33.74
C ASP A 147 12.89 -1.80 34.39
N ALA A 148 13.94 -1.64 33.58
CA ALA A 148 15.26 -1.19 34.05
C ALA A 148 15.29 0.31 34.37
N ASN A 149 14.45 1.12 33.73
CA ASN A 149 14.34 2.58 33.91
C ASN A 149 12.88 3.03 34.03
N PRO A 150 12.24 2.89 35.20
CA PRO A 150 10.84 3.24 35.39
C PRO A 150 10.49 4.68 35.01
N GLY A 151 11.44 5.60 35.01
CA GLY A 151 11.24 6.99 34.58
C GLY A 151 10.91 7.13 33.07
N LEU A 152 11.08 6.07 32.27
CA LEU A 152 10.69 6.04 30.86
C LEU A 152 9.23 5.58 30.64
N ALA A 153 8.54 5.11 31.68
CA ALA A 153 7.21 4.52 31.57
C ALA A 153 6.18 5.52 31.00
N ASP A 154 6.17 6.75 31.48
CA ASP A 154 5.25 7.80 31.02
C ASP A 154 5.54 8.22 29.57
N LEU A 155 6.83 8.30 29.21
CA LEU A 155 7.24 8.55 27.82
C LEU A 155 6.78 7.42 26.90
N ALA A 156 6.99 6.17 27.31
CA ALA A 156 6.52 5.01 26.55
C ALA A 156 4.97 5.02 26.41
N SER A 157 4.24 5.34 27.47
CA SER A 157 2.78 5.49 27.45
C SER A 157 2.32 6.58 26.47
N MET A 158 3.00 7.73 26.46
CA MET A 158 2.74 8.82 25.52
C MET A 158 3.01 8.40 24.08
N ILE A 159 4.14 7.73 23.82
CA ILE A 159 4.47 7.19 22.48
C ILE A 159 3.41 6.18 22.04
N ASN A 160 2.96 5.29 22.92
CA ASN A 160 1.90 4.34 22.63
C ASN A 160 0.59 5.04 22.23
N THR A 161 0.22 6.11 22.92
CA THR A 161 -0.96 6.91 22.57
C THR A 161 -0.86 7.49 21.16
N PHE A 162 0.29 8.06 20.81
CA PHE A 162 0.51 8.61 19.46
C PHE A 162 0.55 7.51 18.39
N ALA A 163 1.19 6.38 18.71
CA ALA A 163 1.29 5.23 17.82
C ALA A 163 -0.06 4.59 17.50
N ASN A 164 -0.90 4.44 18.53
CA ASN A 164 -2.20 3.79 18.38
C ASN A 164 -3.27 4.67 17.73
N ALA A 165 -3.15 6.00 17.79
CA ALA A 165 -4.20 6.90 17.31
C ALA A 165 -4.63 6.60 15.85
N PRO A 166 -3.75 6.42 14.85
CA PRO A 166 -4.17 6.09 13.50
C PRO A 166 -4.92 4.75 13.38
N PHE A 167 -4.64 3.79 14.25
CA PHE A 167 -5.28 2.46 14.24
C PHE A 167 -6.61 2.46 14.98
N VAL A 168 -6.70 3.11 16.13
CA VAL A 168 -7.96 3.30 16.89
C VAL A 168 -8.97 4.04 16.04
N TYR A 169 -8.54 5.12 15.38
CA TYR A 169 -9.39 5.98 14.53
C TYR A 169 -9.30 5.62 13.05
N LEU A 170 -8.80 4.42 12.70
CA LEU A 170 -8.78 3.94 11.32
C LEU A 170 -10.14 4.03 10.63
N PRO A 171 -11.27 3.67 11.28
CA PRO A 171 -12.59 3.83 10.70
C PRO A 171 -12.91 5.25 10.25
N VAL A 172 -12.41 6.27 10.95
CA VAL A 172 -12.63 7.69 10.58
C VAL A 172 -11.86 8.03 9.29
N LEU A 173 -10.58 7.66 9.24
CA LEU A 173 -9.73 7.92 8.08
C LEU A 173 -10.24 7.16 6.85
N LEU A 174 -10.62 5.91 7.06
CA LEU A 174 -11.08 5.02 6.01
C LEU A 174 -12.45 5.45 5.46
N ALA A 175 -13.42 5.77 6.33
CA ALA A 175 -14.74 6.21 5.93
C ALA A 175 -14.69 7.58 5.20
N PHE A 176 -13.81 8.50 5.63
CA PHE A 176 -13.55 9.75 4.91
C PHE A 176 -13.07 9.48 3.48
N SER A 177 -12.03 8.66 3.34
CA SER A 177 -11.45 8.34 2.03
C SER A 177 -12.40 7.53 1.15
N ALA A 178 -13.11 6.54 1.73
CA ALA A 178 -14.06 5.69 1.03
C ALA A 178 -15.28 6.48 0.54
N SER A 179 -15.89 7.32 1.38
CA SER A 179 -17.03 8.16 0.98
C SER A 179 -16.68 9.09 -0.17
N ARG A 180 -15.49 9.71 -0.13
CA ARG A 180 -14.95 10.50 -1.26
C ARG A 180 -14.82 9.65 -2.53
N LYS A 181 -14.31 8.43 -2.43
CA LYS A 181 -14.15 7.52 -3.56
C LYS A 181 -15.48 7.06 -4.15
N PHE A 182 -16.50 6.86 -3.31
CA PHE A 182 -17.84 6.44 -3.71
C PHE A 182 -18.75 7.61 -4.14
N GLY A 183 -18.23 8.84 -4.18
CA GLY A 183 -18.97 10.02 -4.64
C GLY A 183 -19.92 10.62 -3.61
N GLY A 184 -19.75 10.30 -2.33
CA GLY A 184 -20.43 10.93 -1.19
C GLY A 184 -19.61 12.05 -0.56
N ASN A 185 -20.15 12.69 0.47
CA ASN A 185 -19.47 13.72 1.24
C ASN A 185 -18.43 13.09 2.18
N PRO A 186 -17.14 13.42 2.06
CA PRO A 186 -16.09 12.83 2.89
C PRO A 186 -16.21 13.18 4.38
N PHE A 187 -16.78 14.35 4.74
CA PHE A 187 -17.00 14.75 6.13
C PHE A 187 -18.15 13.96 6.78
N LEU A 188 -19.17 13.60 6.01
CA LEU A 188 -20.19 12.65 6.49
C LEU A 188 -19.60 11.26 6.66
N GLY A 189 -18.67 10.87 5.78
CA GLY A 189 -17.86 9.66 5.95
C GLY A 189 -17.08 9.69 7.27
N ALA A 190 -16.38 10.79 7.55
CA ALA A 190 -15.67 10.94 8.83
C ALA A 190 -16.64 10.85 10.04
N ALA A 191 -17.80 11.49 9.96
CA ALA A 191 -18.81 11.42 11.02
C ALA A 191 -19.32 9.99 11.25
N LEU A 192 -19.54 9.22 10.17
CA LEU A 192 -19.86 7.79 10.25
C LEU A 192 -18.72 7.00 10.93
N GLY A 193 -17.47 7.24 10.53
CA GLY A 193 -16.32 6.62 11.17
C GLY A 193 -16.19 6.93 12.66
N MET A 194 -16.43 8.18 13.06
CA MET A 194 -16.47 8.60 14.48
C MET A 194 -17.59 7.88 15.24
N LEU A 195 -18.76 7.74 14.63
CA LEU A 195 -19.88 6.98 15.20
C LEU A 195 -19.50 5.51 15.42
N MET A 196 -18.76 4.90 14.49
CA MET A 196 -18.33 3.50 14.57
C MET A 196 -17.22 3.23 15.62
N VAL A 197 -16.54 4.27 16.12
CA VAL A 197 -15.52 4.17 17.18
C VAL A 197 -15.87 4.98 18.42
N HIS A 198 -17.15 5.31 18.59
CA HIS A 198 -17.60 6.14 19.71
C HIS A 198 -17.24 5.49 21.06
N PRO A 199 -16.75 6.27 22.05
CA PRO A 199 -16.28 5.73 23.32
C PRO A 199 -17.35 5.03 24.16
N ASP A 200 -18.64 5.29 23.92
CA ASP A 200 -19.76 4.58 24.57
C ASP A 200 -19.90 3.12 24.10
N LEU A 201 -19.24 2.75 22.99
CA LEU A 201 -19.27 1.39 22.47
C LEU A 201 -18.21 0.53 23.17
N LEU A 202 -18.49 -0.77 23.30
CA LEU A 202 -17.44 -1.73 23.61
C LEU A 202 -16.34 -1.63 22.55
N ASN A 203 -15.09 -1.45 22.97
CA ASN A 203 -13.98 -1.39 22.03
C ASN A 203 -13.92 -2.67 21.19
N GLY A 204 -13.78 -2.53 19.85
CA GLY A 204 -13.80 -3.66 18.92
C GLY A 204 -12.75 -4.72 19.22
N TRP A 205 -11.59 -4.35 19.74
CA TRP A 205 -10.54 -5.30 20.16
C TRP A 205 -10.93 -6.11 21.43
N GLY A 206 -11.85 -5.62 22.22
CA GLY A 206 -12.42 -6.35 23.37
C GLY A 206 -13.59 -7.28 23.02
N PHE A 207 -14.06 -7.27 21.76
CA PHE A 207 -15.26 -8.02 21.37
C PHE A 207 -15.09 -9.54 21.56
N GLY A 208 -13.95 -10.11 21.16
CA GLY A 208 -13.73 -11.56 21.27
C GLY A 208 -13.81 -12.06 22.71
N SER A 209 -13.17 -11.38 23.65
CA SER A 209 -13.21 -11.74 25.07
C SER A 209 -14.61 -11.53 25.69
N ALA A 210 -15.28 -10.44 25.31
CA ALA A 210 -16.64 -10.15 25.78
C ALA A 210 -17.66 -11.15 25.21
N SER A 211 -17.50 -11.61 23.98
CA SER A 211 -18.34 -12.62 23.34
C SER A 211 -18.23 -13.96 24.05
N VAL A 212 -16.99 -14.41 24.35
CA VAL A 212 -16.74 -15.66 25.08
C VAL A 212 -17.32 -15.62 26.51
N SER A 213 -17.21 -14.46 27.18
CA SER A 213 -17.73 -14.28 28.54
C SER A 213 -19.23 -13.94 28.61
N GLY A 214 -19.90 -13.75 27.48
CA GLY A 214 -21.31 -13.36 27.42
C GLY A 214 -21.59 -11.93 27.95
N THR A 215 -20.59 -11.03 27.91
CA THR A 215 -20.67 -9.67 28.48
C THR A 215 -20.75 -8.58 27.43
N VAL A 216 -21.10 -8.92 26.19
CA VAL A 216 -21.27 -7.95 25.10
C VAL A 216 -22.45 -7.02 25.45
N PRO A 217 -22.24 -5.69 25.56
CA PRO A 217 -23.33 -4.78 25.82
C PRO A 217 -24.27 -4.65 24.63
N THR A 218 -25.56 -4.46 24.87
CA THR A 218 -26.58 -4.32 23.83
C THR A 218 -27.43 -3.08 24.03
N TRP A 219 -28.03 -2.57 22.95
CA TRP A 219 -29.18 -1.68 22.96
C TRP A 219 -30.44 -2.54 22.81
N ASN A 220 -31.45 -2.32 23.64
CA ASN A 220 -32.76 -2.91 23.44
C ASN A 220 -33.66 -1.89 22.73
N ILE A 221 -33.91 -2.09 21.44
CA ILE A 221 -34.76 -1.19 20.64
C ILE A 221 -36.02 -1.97 20.24
N LEU A 222 -37.13 -1.62 20.81
CA LEU A 222 -38.44 -2.27 20.55
C LEU A 222 -38.43 -3.80 20.72
N GLY A 223 -37.62 -4.32 21.65
CA GLY A 223 -37.50 -5.75 21.93
C GLY A 223 -36.39 -6.47 21.11
N PHE A 224 -35.71 -5.76 20.22
CA PHE A 224 -34.57 -6.28 19.50
C PHE A 224 -33.26 -5.87 20.19
N GLU A 225 -32.42 -6.84 20.50
CA GLU A 225 -31.09 -6.61 21.05
C GLU A 225 -30.10 -6.36 19.93
N ILE A 226 -29.44 -5.18 19.97
CA ILE A 226 -28.43 -4.76 18.99
C ILE A 226 -27.11 -4.61 19.73
N GLU A 227 -26.07 -5.28 19.26
CA GLU A 227 -24.74 -5.22 19.86
C GLU A 227 -24.18 -3.79 19.87
N LYS A 228 -23.76 -3.34 21.07
CA LYS A 228 -23.16 -2.03 21.29
C LYS A 228 -21.63 -2.14 21.19
N VAL A 229 -21.13 -2.49 19.99
CA VAL A 229 -19.72 -2.81 19.74
C VAL A 229 -19.12 -1.84 18.70
N GLY A 230 -17.93 -1.36 18.99
CA GLY A 230 -17.17 -0.50 18.08
C GLY A 230 -16.40 -1.32 17.00
N TYR A 231 -15.92 -0.60 16.01
CA TYR A 231 -15.24 -1.17 14.84
C TYR A 231 -13.79 -0.69 14.71
N GLN A 232 -13.09 -0.49 15.85
CA GLN A 232 -11.67 -0.14 15.89
C GLN A 232 -10.86 -1.20 15.13
N GLY A 233 -9.94 -0.77 14.28
CA GLY A 233 -9.12 -1.64 13.44
C GLY A 233 -9.86 -2.34 12.29
N SER A 234 -11.19 -2.26 12.21
CA SER A 234 -11.97 -2.94 11.17
C SER A 234 -11.94 -2.20 9.84
N VAL A 235 -11.95 -2.95 8.74
CA VAL A 235 -11.93 -2.43 7.37
C VAL A 235 -13.24 -2.68 6.65
N LEU A 236 -13.69 -3.93 6.56
CA LEU A 236 -14.87 -4.31 5.77
C LEU A 236 -16.16 -3.62 6.25
N PRO A 237 -16.47 -3.56 7.57
CA PRO A 237 -17.64 -2.84 8.05
C PRO A 237 -17.64 -1.38 7.60
N VAL A 238 -16.48 -0.72 7.67
CA VAL A 238 -16.33 0.69 7.33
C VAL A 238 -16.50 0.94 5.83
N LEU A 239 -15.90 0.12 4.98
CA LEU A 239 -16.00 0.25 3.53
C LEU A 239 -17.44 0.08 3.05
N VAL A 240 -18.13 -0.97 3.54
CA VAL A 240 -19.51 -1.24 3.14
C VAL A 240 -20.44 -0.14 3.67
N SER A 241 -20.27 0.29 4.92
CA SER A 241 -21.08 1.38 5.50
C SER A 241 -20.85 2.71 4.78
N ALA A 242 -19.60 3.03 4.39
CA ALA A 242 -19.30 4.25 3.64
C ALA A 242 -19.89 4.21 2.21
N TYR A 243 -19.92 3.03 1.57
CA TYR A 243 -20.60 2.85 0.29
C TYR A 243 -22.12 3.06 0.42
N ILE A 244 -22.73 2.50 1.44
CA ILE A 244 -24.16 2.69 1.75
C ILE A 244 -24.45 4.17 2.03
N LEU A 245 -23.63 4.83 2.85
CA LEU A 245 -23.76 6.26 3.16
C LEU A 245 -23.76 7.11 1.89
N ALA A 246 -22.79 6.90 0.99
CA ALA A 246 -22.70 7.65 -0.26
C ALA A 246 -23.93 7.46 -1.15
N ASN A 247 -24.48 6.23 -1.23
CA ASN A 247 -25.68 5.95 -2.01
C ASN A 247 -26.95 6.56 -1.37
N ILE A 248 -27.11 6.47 -0.05
CA ILE A 248 -28.24 7.08 0.67
C ILE A 248 -28.17 8.60 0.54
N GLU A 249 -27.02 9.21 0.77
CA GLU A 249 -26.83 10.66 0.61
C GLU A 249 -27.22 11.11 -0.80
N ASN A 250 -26.67 10.49 -1.84
CA ASN A 250 -26.95 10.81 -3.21
C ASN A 250 -28.42 10.54 -3.60
N GLY A 251 -29.05 9.53 -3.00
CA GLY A 251 -30.48 9.25 -3.16
C GLY A 251 -31.37 10.33 -2.53
N LEU A 252 -31.05 10.72 -1.30
CA LEU A 252 -31.81 11.75 -0.55
C LEU A 252 -31.72 13.12 -1.23
N ARG A 253 -30.55 13.51 -1.77
CA ARG A 253 -30.40 14.76 -2.53
C ARG A 253 -31.32 14.89 -3.75
N LYS A 254 -31.84 13.76 -4.28
CA LYS A 254 -32.80 13.77 -5.39
C LYS A 254 -34.25 13.94 -4.94
N ILE A 255 -34.54 13.69 -3.67
CA ILE A 255 -35.90 13.62 -3.12
C ILE A 255 -36.16 14.81 -2.19
N VAL A 256 -35.15 15.22 -1.42
CA VAL A 256 -35.26 16.30 -0.43
C VAL A 256 -35.31 17.65 -1.18
N PRO A 257 -36.29 18.52 -0.85
CA PRO A 257 -36.33 19.86 -1.41
C PRO A 257 -35.04 20.65 -1.13
N SER A 258 -34.55 21.43 -2.10
CA SER A 258 -33.27 22.15 -2.02
C SER A 258 -33.13 23.06 -0.81
N VAL A 259 -34.23 23.62 -0.30
CA VAL A 259 -34.26 24.47 0.92
C VAL A 259 -33.90 23.69 2.19
N LEU A 260 -34.23 22.41 2.23
CA LEU A 260 -34.01 21.51 3.37
C LEU A 260 -32.81 20.55 3.17
N ASP A 261 -32.22 20.52 1.96
CA ASP A 261 -31.20 19.54 1.60
C ASP A 261 -29.99 19.57 2.55
N ASN A 262 -29.48 20.76 2.87
CA ASN A 262 -28.33 20.91 3.77
C ASN A 262 -28.61 20.51 5.23
N LEU A 263 -29.86 20.37 5.63
CA LEU A 263 -30.27 19.98 6.98
C LEU A 263 -30.69 18.53 7.06
N LEU A 264 -31.65 18.13 6.20
CA LEU A 264 -32.27 16.80 6.27
C LEU A 264 -31.43 15.70 5.63
N THR A 265 -30.78 15.97 4.51
CA THR A 265 -29.97 14.95 3.83
C THR A 265 -28.82 14.42 4.70
N PRO A 266 -27.93 15.24 5.29
CA PRO A 266 -26.86 14.72 6.15
C PRO A 266 -27.42 14.03 7.41
N MET A 267 -28.44 14.59 8.04
CA MET A 267 -29.06 14.00 9.23
C MET A 267 -29.63 12.61 8.94
N LEU A 268 -30.47 12.49 7.89
CA LEU A 268 -31.09 11.20 7.51
C LEU A 268 -30.05 10.21 6.99
N ALA A 269 -29.05 10.67 6.21
CA ALA A 269 -28.02 9.79 5.69
C ALA A 269 -27.20 9.16 6.82
N ILE A 270 -26.75 9.94 7.81
CA ILE A 270 -26.03 9.43 8.99
C ILE A 270 -26.91 8.53 9.83
N PHE A 271 -28.16 8.94 10.11
CA PHE A 271 -29.05 8.15 10.95
C PHE A 271 -29.38 6.79 10.33
N ILE A 272 -29.82 6.77 9.07
CA ILE A 272 -30.16 5.53 8.37
C ILE A 272 -28.93 4.62 8.22
N THR A 273 -27.80 5.21 7.80
CA THR A 273 -26.57 4.41 7.62
C THR A 273 -26.04 3.90 8.96
N GLY A 274 -26.03 4.73 9.99
CA GLY A 274 -25.61 4.33 11.34
C GLY A 274 -26.48 3.20 11.90
N PHE A 275 -27.79 3.30 11.75
CA PHE A 275 -28.72 2.25 12.14
C PHE A 275 -28.43 0.94 11.39
N LEU A 276 -28.33 0.98 10.07
CA LEU A 276 -27.99 -0.19 9.25
C LEU A 276 -26.59 -0.75 9.61
N THR A 277 -25.65 0.11 9.95
CA THR A 277 -24.30 -0.30 10.35
C THR A 277 -24.33 -1.17 11.59
N PHE A 278 -25.03 -0.74 12.66
CA PHE A 278 -25.04 -1.52 13.90
C PHE A 278 -25.98 -2.71 13.88
N THR A 279 -27.07 -2.64 13.11
CA THR A 279 -28.07 -3.74 13.09
C THR A 279 -27.73 -4.86 12.12
N LEU A 280 -27.13 -4.57 11.00
CA LEU A 280 -26.95 -5.53 9.91
C LEU A 280 -25.54 -5.56 9.33
N VAL A 281 -25.08 -4.41 8.80
CA VAL A 281 -23.85 -4.36 7.98
C VAL A 281 -22.62 -4.67 8.80
N GLY A 282 -22.49 -4.05 9.96
CA GLY A 282 -21.35 -4.19 10.84
C GLY A 282 -21.14 -5.62 11.35
N PRO A 283 -22.14 -6.24 12.01
CA PRO A 283 -22.01 -7.64 12.44
C PRO A 283 -21.67 -8.58 11.30
N LEU A 284 -22.43 -8.57 10.19
CA LEU A 284 -22.17 -9.45 9.05
C LEU A 284 -20.79 -9.27 8.44
N THR A 285 -20.35 -8.04 8.25
CA THR A 285 -19.05 -7.76 7.62
C THR A 285 -17.87 -7.99 8.58
N ARG A 286 -18.08 -7.86 9.90
CA ARG A 286 -17.12 -8.26 10.92
C ARG A 286 -16.87 -9.78 10.87
N ASP A 287 -17.92 -10.59 10.84
CA ASP A 287 -17.81 -12.04 10.78
C ASP A 287 -17.13 -12.50 9.48
N VAL A 288 -17.48 -11.87 8.35
CA VAL A 288 -16.77 -12.11 7.07
C VAL A 288 -15.29 -11.71 7.17
N GLY A 289 -14.98 -10.61 7.88
CA GLY A 289 -13.61 -10.17 8.12
C GLY A 289 -12.80 -11.19 8.93
N PHE A 290 -13.35 -11.72 10.00
CA PHE A 290 -12.71 -12.79 10.80
C PHE A 290 -12.53 -14.06 9.97
N MET A 291 -13.56 -14.53 9.28
CA MET A 291 -13.47 -15.70 8.41
C MET A 291 -12.38 -15.53 7.32
N LEU A 292 -12.24 -14.35 6.74
CA LEU A 292 -11.20 -14.06 5.75
C LEU A 292 -9.79 -14.13 6.40
N GLY A 293 -9.64 -13.57 7.60
CA GLY A 293 -8.40 -13.65 8.39
C GLY A 293 -8.02 -15.09 8.69
N ASP A 294 -8.97 -15.90 9.15
CA ASP A 294 -8.77 -17.32 9.46
C ASP A 294 -8.37 -18.14 8.23
N VAL A 295 -9.04 -17.93 7.10
CA VAL A 295 -8.71 -18.60 5.82
C VAL A 295 -7.30 -18.24 5.37
N LEU A 296 -6.90 -16.98 5.48
CA LEU A 296 -5.57 -16.54 5.09
C LEU A 296 -4.48 -17.09 6.00
N ASN A 297 -4.72 -17.09 7.33
CA ASN A 297 -3.81 -17.73 8.28
C ASN A 297 -3.71 -19.23 8.03
N TRP A 298 -4.84 -19.91 7.87
CA TRP A 298 -4.84 -21.33 7.56
C TRP A 298 -4.07 -21.66 6.28
N LEU A 299 -4.26 -20.85 5.23
CA LEU A 299 -3.53 -21.01 3.96
C LEU A 299 -2.02 -20.80 4.16
N TYR A 300 -1.63 -19.76 4.90
CA TYR A 300 -0.24 -19.48 5.23
C TYR A 300 0.40 -20.62 6.03
N ASP A 301 -0.26 -21.08 7.09
CA ASP A 301 0.23 -22.14 7.97
C ASP A 301 0.26 -23.51 7.25
N SER A 302 -0.77 -23.82 6.43
CA SER A 302 -0.86 -25.09 5.70
C SER A 302 0.11 -25.19 4.54
N ALA A 303 0.32 -24.09 3.80
CA ALA A 303 1.26 -24.05 2.69
C ALA A 303 2.72 -23.92 3.18
N GLY A 304 2.93 -23.49 4.43
CA GLY A 304 4.23 -23.39 5.07
C GLY A 304 5.23 -22.59 4.21
N PHE A 305 6.50 -23.01 4.25
CA PHE A 305 7.57 -22.32 3.51
C PHE A 305 7.35 -22.27 1.99
N VAL A 306 6.61 -23.21 1.40
CA VAL A 306 6.28 -23.20 -0.04
C VAL A 306 5.30 -22.06 -0.34
N GLY A 307 4.30 -21.85 0.50
CA GLY A 307 3.38 -20.72 0.39
C GLY A 307 4.08 -19.37 0.53
N GLY A 308 4.98 -19.26 1.51
CA GLY A 308 5.84 -18.10 1.69
C GLY A 308 6.72 -17.82 0.47
N ALA A 309 7.35 -18.86 -0.10
CA ALA A 309 8.15 -18.75 -1.32
C ALA A 309 7.32 -18.24 -2.50
N LEU A 310 6.15 -18.83 -2.72
CA LEU A 310 5.25 -18.44 -3.80
C LEU A 310 4.78 -16.98 -3.63
N PHE A 311 4.37 -16.60 -2.42
CA PHE A 311 3.92 -15.24 -2.17
C PHE A 311 5.05 -14.23 -2.34
N GLY A 312 6.27 -14.53 -1.85
CA GLY A 312 7.45 -13.70 -2.07
C GLY A 312 7.83 -13.57 -3.54
N PHE A 313 7.65 -14.63 -4.34
CA PHE A 313 7.88 -14.61 -5.78
C PHE A 313 6.90 -13.70 -6.52
N ILE A 314 5.61 -13.75 -6.18
CA ILE A 314 4.55 -12.99 -6.87
C ILE A 314 4.37 -11.57 -6.32
N TYR A 315 4.93 -11.24 -5.15
CA TYR A 315 4.71 -9.94 -4.50
C TYR A 315 5.18 -8.76 -5.38
N ALA A 316 6.39 -8.81 -5.93
CA ALA A 316 6.89 -7.74 -6.81
C ALA A 316 6.07 -7.57 -8.11
N PRO A 317 5.59 -8.61 -8.80
CA PRO A 317 4.54 -8.51 -9.82
C PRO A 317 3.29 -7.74 -9.37
N PHE A 318 2.79 -7.95 -8.15
CA PHE A 318 1.67 -7.16 -7.61
C PHE A 318 2.05 -5.70 -7.38
N VAL A 319 3.30 -5.42 -6.96
CA VAL A 319 3.79 -4.04 -6.80
C VAL A 319 3.78 -3.29 -8.14
N ILE A 320 4.19 -3.95 -9.24
CA ILE A 320 4.18 -3.35 -10.59
C ILE A 320 2.78 -2.85 -10.97
N THR A 321 1.76 -3.62 -10.65
CA THR A 321 0.36 -3.27 -10.98
C THR A 321 -0.26 -2.26 -10.00
N GLY A 322 0.42 -1.94 -8.88
CA GLY A 322 -0.11 -1.11 -7.80
C GLY A 322 -1.10 -1.86 -6.89
N MET A 323 -1.33 -3.14 -7.12
CA MET A 323 -2.29 -3.96 -6.36
C MET A 323 -1.84 -4.24 -4.93
N HIS A 324 -0.54 -4.13 -4.63
CA HIS A 324 0.01 -4.38 -3.30
C HIS A 324 -0.59 -3.45 -2.21
N HIS A 325 -1.09 -2.28 -2.57
CA HIS A 325 -1.78 -1.39 -1.62
C HIS A 325 -3.10 -1.98 -1.09
N SER A 326 -3.72 -2.91 -1.82
CA SER A 326 -4.91 -3.61 -1.31
C SER A 326 -4.59 -4.61 -0.21
N PHE A 327 -3.33 -5.08 -0.11
CA PHE A 327 -2.92 -5.94 0.99
C PHE A 327 -2.97 -5.23 2.34
N ILE A 328 -2.88 -3.90 2.38
CA ILE A 328 -3.03 -3.11 3.62
C ILE A 328 -4.38 -3.39 4.29
N ALA A 329 -5.43 -3.59 3.51
CA ALA A 329 -6.75 -3.96 4.05
C ALA A 329 -6.70 -5.31 4.78
N ILE A 330 -6.00 -6.29 4.20
CA ILE A 330 -5.83 -7.62 4.78
C ILE A 330 -4.91 -7.54 6.00
N GLU A 331 -3.79 -6.82 5.89
CA GLU A 331 -2.84 -6.64 6.99
C GLU A 331 -3.47 -5.97 8.20
N THR A 332 -4.29 -4.92 7.98
CA THR A 332 -5.01 -4.25 9.08
C THR A 332 -6.04 -5.19 9.72
N GLN A 333 -6.69 -6.06 8.96
CA GLN A 333 -7.61 -7.06 9.51
C GLN A 333 -6.85 -8.11 10.34
N LEU A 334 -5.70 -8.62 9.86
CA LEU A 334 -4.86 -9.54 10.61
C LEU A 334 -4.33 -8.93 11.92
N LEU A 335 -3.98 -7.64 11.89
CA LEU A 335 -3.52 -6.90 13.08
C LEU A 335 -4.67 -6.55 14.03
N ALA A 336 -5.89 -6.38 13.54
CA ALA A 336 -7.07 -6.15 14.39
C ALA A 336 -7.35 -7.36 15.30
N ASP A 337 -7.02 -8.57 14.83
CA ASP A 337 -7.15 -9.81 15.61
C ASP A 337 -5.77 -10.42 15.93
N ILE A 338 -4.86 -9.61 16.41
CA ILE A 338 -3.46 -9.99 16.68
C ILE A 338 -3.33 -11.11 17.72
N VAL A 339 -4.31 -11.24 18.62
CA VAL A 339 -4.33 -12.28 19.64
C VAL A 339 -4.46 -13.67 19.02
N THR A 340 -5.31 -13.80 18.00
CA THR A 340 -5.52 -15.07 17.28
C THR A 340 -4.50 -15.27 16.17
N THR A 341 -4.22 -14.22 15.39
CA THR A 341 -3.37 -14.30 14.21
C THR A 341 -1.87 -14.24 14.53
N GLY A 342 -1.49 -13.67 15.68
CA GLY A 342 -0.11 -13.37 16.07
C GLY A 342 0.52 -12.22 15.27
N GLY A 343 -0.25 -11.57 14.39
CA GLY A 343 0.21 -10.47 13.51
C GLY A 343 0.07 -10.78 12.03
N THR A 344 0.64 -9.91 11.17
CA THR A 344 0.62 -10.09 9.71
C THR A 344 1.89 -10.77 9.20
N PHE A 345 1.73 -11.73 8.30
CA PHE A 345 2.82 -12.38 7.56
C PHE A 345 3.16 -11.63 6.25
N ILE A 346 2.25 -10.80 5.76
CA ILE A 346 2.39 -10.08 4.48
C ILE A 346 3.50 -9.05 4.55
N PHE A 347 3.55 -8.26 5.62
CA PHE A 347 4.55 -7.21 5.82
C PHE A 347 6.00 -7.73 5.82
N PRO A 348 6.36 -8.80 6.54
CA PRO A 348 7.69 -9.39 6.45
C PRO A 348 8.06 -9.85 5.04
N ILE A 349 7.13 -10.46 4.30
CA ILE A 349 7.36 -10.88 2.91
C ILE A 349 7.53 -9.68 1.97
N ALA A 350 6.74 -8.63 2.14
CA ALA A 350 6.92 -7.36 1.44
C ALA A 350 8.32 -6.77 1.66
N ALA A 351 8.81 -6.83 2.90
CA ALA A 351 10.15 -6.38 3.24
C ALA A 351 11.24 -7.22 2.54
N MET A 352 11.10 -8.55 2.49
CA MET A 352 12.03 -9.41 1.74
C MET A 352 12.06 -9.03 0.26
N SER A 353 10.90 -8.73 -0.34
CA SER A 353 10.82 -8.25 -1.72
C SER A 353 11.54 -6.91 -1.91
N ASN A 354 11.36 -5.96 -0.99
CA ASN A 354 12.00 -4.65 -1.06
C ASN A 354 13.53 -4.76 -0.98
N ILE A 355 14.04 -5.59 -0.05
CA ILE A 355 15.47 -5.87 0.08
C ILE A 355 16.03 -6.51 -1.19
N ALA A 356 15.31 -7.48 -1.78
CA ALA A 356 15.72 -8.14 -3.02
C ALA A 356 15.80 -7.16 -4.21
N GLN A 357 14.79 -6.28 -4.36
CA GLN A 357 14.78 -5.26 -5.42
C GLN A 357 15.95 -4.27 -5.24
N GLY A 358 16.23 -3.88 -4.01
CA GLY A 358 17.36 -3.02 -3.67
C GLY A 358 18.71 -3.68 -3.98
N ALA A 359 18.89 -4.92 -3.56
CA ALA A 359 20.11 -5.70 -3.78
C ALA A 359 20.39 -5.91 -5.27
N ALA A 360 19.36 -6.24 -6.06
CA ALA A 360 19.47 -6.40 -7.51
C ALA A 360 19.90 -5.08 -8.19
N ALA A 361 19.30 -3.95 -7.83
CA ALA A 361 19.69 -2.65 -8.36
C ALA A 361 21.13 -2.26 -7.96
N LEU A 362 21.54 -2.53 -6.71
CA LEU A 362 22.91 -2.31 -6.25
C LEU A 362 23.92 -3.16 -7.01
N ALA A 363 23.60 -4.45 -7.28
CA ALA A 363 24.44 -5.32 -8.08
C ALA A 363 24.67 -4.75 -9.49
N VAL A 364 23.61 -4.25 -10.14
CA VAL A 364 23.73 -3.54 -11.43
C VAL A 364 24.65 -2.33 -11.29
N GLY A 365 24.47 -1.52 -10.24
CA GLY A 365 25.28 -0.33 -10.00
C GLY A 365 26.77 -0.62 -9.80
N VAL A 366 27.11 -1.77 -9.18
CA VAL A 366 28.50 -2.22 -8.99
C VAL A 366 29.09 -2.75 -10.30
N MET A 367 28.32 -3.48 -11.10
CA MET A 367 28.80 -4.15 -12.32
C MET A 367 28.87 -3.25 -13.55
N THR A 368 28.03 -2.21 -13.61
CA THR A 368 27.96 -1.35 -14.80
C THR A 368 29.13 -0.38 -14.88
N LYS A 369 29.66 -0.20 -16.08
CA LYS A 369 30.65 0.83 -16.41
C LYS A 369 29.99 2.13 -16.88
N GLU A 370 28.69 2.09 -17.18
CA GLU A 370 27.92 3.25 -17.66
C GLU A 370 27.61 4.18 -16.49
N THR A 371 28.16 5.39 -16.52
CA THR A 371 28.02 6.40 -15.44
C THR A 371 26.55 6.78 -15.20
N LYS A 372 25.75 6.88 -16.28
CA LYS A 372 24.32 7.23 -16.19
C LYS A 372 23.53 6.14 -15.47
N LEU A 373 23.71 4.90 -15.84
CA LEU A 373 23.04 3.76 -15.21
C LEU A 373 23.48 3.58 -13.76
N LYS A 374 24.78 3.73 -13.48
CA LYS A 374 25.33 3.68 -12.11
C LYS A 374 24.72 4.76 -11.22
N GLY A 375 24.59 5.98 -11.75
CA GLY A 375 24.00 7.13 -11.04
C GLY A 375 22.50 6.96 -10.73
N VAL A 376 21.80 6.04 -11.38
CA VAL A 376 20.41 5.68 -11.04
C VAL A 376 20.37 4.43 -10.15
N ALA A 377 21.15 3.41 -10.46
CA ALA A 377 21.06 2.10 -9.81
C ALA A 377 21.45 2.14 -8.32
N ILE A 378 22.54 2.85 -7.97
CA ILE A 378 23.00 2.90 -6.56
C ILE A 378 21.99 3.64 -5.67
N PRO A 379 21.59 4.90 -5.95
CA PRO A 379 20.60 5.58 -5.11
C PRO A 379 19.27 4.86 -5.04
N SER A 380 18.79 4.30 -6.16
CA SER A 380 17.54 3.55 -6.21
C SER A 380 17.61 2.27 -5.37
N GLY A 381 18.75 1.58 -5.40
CA GLY A 381 18.96 0.41 -4.57
C GLY A 381 18.89 0.74 -3.08
N VAL A 382 19.55 1.83 -2.66
CA VAL A 382 19.50 2.29 -1.27
C VAL A 382 18.07 2.67 -0.86
N THR A 383 17.32 3.40 -1.70
CA THR A 383 15.92 3.77 -1.38
C THR A 383 15.02 2.54 -1.27
N ALA A 384 15.27 1.49 -2.07
CA ALA A 384 14.52 0.25 -1.98
C ALA A 384 14.77 -0.51 -0.66
N LEU A 385 16.02 -0.52 -0.16
CA LEU A 385 16.33 -1.06 1.17
C LEU A 385 15.58 -0.32 2.29
N LEU A 386 15.27 0.97 2.09
CA LEU A 386 14.50 1.80 3.01
C LEU A 386 12.98 1.73 2.79
N GLY A 387 12.51 0.87 1.89
CA GLY A 387 11.09 0.61 1.66
C GLY A 387 10.46 1.32 0.45
N ILE A 388 11.24 2.05 -0.36
CA ILE A 388 10.76 2.76 -1.55
C ILE A 388 11.35 2.09 -2.79
N THR A 389 10.63 1.13 -3.36
CA THR A 389 11.13 0.24 -4.42
C THR A 389 10.94 0.74 -5.84
N GLU A 390 10.05 1.70 -6.08
CA GLU A 390 9.69 2.14 -7.43
C GLU A 390 10.89 2.61 -8.25
N PRO A 391 11.84 3.41 -7.73
CA PRO A 391 13.01 3.81 -8.52
C PRO A 391 13.91 2.64 -8.91
N ALA A 392 14.10 1.65 -8.04
CA ALA A 392 14.90 0.45 -8.32
C ALA A 392 14.18 -0.45 -9.32
N MET A 393 12.89 -0.70 -9.10
CA MET A 393 12.09 -1.61 -9.91
C MET A 393 11.90 -1.08 -11.33
N PHE A 394 11.41 0.16 -11.49
CA PHE A 394 11.10 0.73 -12.81
C PHE A 394 12.31 1.37 -13.49
N GLY A 395 13.22 1.98 -12.72
CA GLY A 395 14.40 2.64 -13.26
C GLY A 395 15.53 1.69 -13.68
N VAL A 396 15.60 0.49 -13.08
CA VAL A 396 16.72 -0.44 -13.25
C VAL A 396 16.22 -1.86 -13.54
N ASN A 397 15.51 -2.49 -12.59
CA ASN A 397 15.32 -3.94 -12.59
C ASN A 397 14.42 -4.42 -13.74
N LEU A 398 13.27 -3.78 -13.95
CA LEU A 398 12.36 -4.11 -15.06
C LEU A 398 12.95 -3.74 -16.42
N LYS A 399 13.67 -2.62 -16.50
CA LYS A 399 14.30 -2.17 -17.73
C LYS A 399 15.33 -3.18 -18.24
N LEU A 400 16.15 -3.74 -17.37
CA LEU A 400 17.16 -4.74 -17.68
C LEU A 400 16.64 -6.18 -17.66
N ARG A 401 15.46 -6.43 -17.10
CA ARG A 401 14.75 -7.71 -16.94
C ARG A 401 15.47 -8.70 -16.02
N TYR A 402 16.74 -9.04 -16.27
CA TYR A 402 17.47 -10.04 -15.48
C TYR A 402 17.60 -9.68 -13.99
N PRO A 403 17.77 -8.40 -13.56
CA PRO A 403 17.78 -8.07 -12.13
C PRO A 403 16.40 -8.25 -11.49
N PHE A 404 15.32 -8.01 -12.24
CA PHE A 404 13.98 -8.25 -11.75
C PHE A 404 13.74 -9.75 -11.48
N ILE A 405 14.17 -10.63 -12.39
CA ILE A 405 14.09 -12.09 -12.20
C ILE A 405 14.91 -12.51 -10.98
N ALA A 406 16.13 -11.97 -10.84
CA ALA A 406 16.97 -12.24 -9.67
C ALA A 406 16.32 -11.80 -8.37
N ALA A 407 15.68 -10.61 -8.36
CA ALA A 407 15.01 -10.06 -7.20
C ALA A 407 13.80 -10.92 -6.77
N ILE A 408 12.92 -11.32 -7.69
CA ILE A 408 11.77 -12.18 -7.33
C ILE A 408 12.20 -13.54 -6.82
N CYS A 409 13.27 -14.13 -7.37
CA CYS A 409 13.85 -15.38 -6.87
C CYS A 409 14.48 -15.21 -5.47
N GLY A 410 15.24 -14.12 -5.25
CA GLY A 410 15.82 -13.81 -3.95
C GLY A 410 14.76 -13.56 -2.88
N ALA A 411 13.70 -12.83 -3.24
CA ALA A 411 12.54 -12.62 -2.37
C ALA A 411 11.83 -13.94 -2.02
N ALA A 412 11.65 -14.83 -3.00
CA ALA A 412 11.04 -16.14 -2.79
C ALA A 412 11.82 -16.99 -1.77
N LEU A 413 13.15 -17.07 -1.91
CA LEU A 413 14.01 -17.81 -0.98
C LEU A 413 13.95 -17.26 0.43
N ALA A 414 14.03 -15.94 0.58
CA ALA A 414 13.96 -15.28 1.88
C ALA A 414 12.56 -15.43 2.52
N SER A 415 11.51 -15.32 1.71
CA SER A 415 10.14 -15.50 2.18
C SER A 415 9.87 -16.93 2.62
N ALA A 416 10.41 -17.94 1.92
CA ALA A 416 10.38 -19.32 2.38
C ALA A 416 11.03 -19.48 3.76
N PHE A 417 12.20 -18.85 3.95
CA PHE A 417 12.92 -18.92 5.22
C PHE A 417 12.14 -18.27 6.36
N ILE A 418 11.68 -17.03 6.20
CA ILE A 418 10.94 -16.33 7.28
C ILE A 418 9.59 -17.02 7.60
N THR A 419 8.95 -17.65 6.61
CA THR A 419 7.72 -18.42 6.83
C THR A 419 8.00 -19.70 7.61
N LEU A 420 9.12 -20.38 7.35
CA LEU A 420 9.54 -21.56 8.12
C LEU A 420 9.65 -21.26 9.62
N PHE A 421 10.06 -20.04 9.98
CA PHE A 421 10.17 -19.57 11.38
C PHE A 421 8.96 -18.74 11.82
N ASN A 422 7.88 -18.72 11.03
CA ASN A 422 6.61 -18.05 11.31
C ASN A 422 6.79 -16.58 11.70
N VAL A 423 7.67 -15.86 10.99
CA VAL A 423 7.95 -14.45 11.27
C VAL A 423 6.76 -13.59 10.91
N LYS A 424 6.22 -12.90 11.91
CA LYS A 424 5.05 -12.00 11.77
C LYS A 424 5.36 -10.60 12.27
N ALA A 425 4.74 -9.61 11.64
CA ALA A 425 4.79 -8.22 12.09
C ALA A 425 3.59 -7.90 12.98
N GLN A 426 3.83 -7.10 14.01
CA GLN A 426 2.83 -6.64 14.97
C GLN A 426 2.35 -5.22 14.70
N ALA A 427 2.96 -4.55 13.73
CA ALA A 427 2.58 -3.21 13.27
C ALA A 427 2.90 -3.05 11.78
N LEU A 428 2.28 -2.07 11.14
CA LEU A 428 2.61 -1.65 9.79
C LEU A 428 3.58 -0.46 9.83
N GLY A 429 4.52 -0.45 8.90
CA GLY A 429 5.51 0.62 8.81
C GLY A 429 6.13 0.71 7.42
N ALA A 430 7.35 1.24 7.33
CA ALA A 430 8.12 1.19 6.10
C ALA A 430 8.74 -0.22 5.96
N ALA A 431 8.32 -0.96 4.95
CA ALA A 431 8.85 -2.30 4.67
C ALA A 431 10.32 -2.22 4.19
N GLY A 432 11.15 -3.14 4.65
CA GLY A 432 12.60 -3.16 4.39
C GLY A 432 13.41 -3.08 5.68
N LEU A 433 14.57 -2.42 5.66
CA LEU A 433 15.40 -2.26 6.87
C LEU A 433 14.65 -1.59 8.04
N PRO A 434 13.88 -0.50 7.84
CA PRO A 434 13.13 0.11 8.93
C PRO A 434 12.05 -0.82 9.51
N GLY A 435 11.60 -1.80 8.74
CA GLY A 435 10.56 -2.74 9.15
C GLY A 435 10.94 -3.65 10.31
N ILE A 436 12.22 -3.73 10.69
CA ILE A 436 12.70 -4.49 11.84
C ILE A 436 11.90 -4.16 13.12
N ILE A 437 11.58 -2.89 13.33
CA ILE A 437 10.87 -2.43 14.52
C ILE A 437 9.40 -2.84 14.56
N SER A 438 8.85 -3.26 13.43
CA SER A 438 7.46 -3.74 13.32
C SER A 438 7.33 -5.26 13.58
N ILE A 439 8.43 -5.98 13.65
CA ILE A 439 8.47 -7.43 13.81
C ILE A 439 8.30 -7.82 15.29
N ASN A 440 7.66 -8.95 15.55
CA ASN A 440 7.63 -9.53 16.87
C ASN A 440 9.07 -9.64 17.43
N PRO A 441 9.36 -9.06 18.60
CA PRO A 441 10.72 -9.00 19.16
C PRO A 441 11.45 -10.34 19.21
N GLN A 442 10.74 -11.42 19.50
CA GLN A 442 11.30 -12.79 19.57
C GLN A 442 11.73 -13.32 18.18
N GLN A 443 11.26 -12.71 17.09
CA GLN A 443 11.47 -13.17 15.71
C GLN A 443 12.41 -12.22 14.92
N ILE A 444 12.89 -11.14 15.53
CA ILE A 444 13.77 -10.15 14.88
C ILE A 444 15.03 -10.82 14.30
N GLY A 445 15.62 -11.79 14.99
CA GLY A 445 16.81 -12.51 14.52
C GLY A 445 16.54 -13.26 13.20
N TYR A 446 15.41 -13.94 13.09
CA TYR A 446 15.02 -14.63 11.86
C TYR A 446 14.66 -13.64 10.73
N TYR A 447 14.06 -12.49 11.06
CA TYR A 447 13.79 -11.44 10.09
C TYR A 447 15.07 -10.86 9.49
N ILE A 448 16.07 -10.53 10.33
CA ILE A 448 17.38 -10.04 9.89
C ILE A 448 18.08 -11.08 9.01
N MET A 449 18.04 -12.36 9.39
CA MET A 449 18.60 -13.43 8.58
C MET A 449 17.87 -13.59 7.24
N GLY A 450 16.55 -13.46 7.22
CA GLY A 450 15.75 -13.41 6.00
C GLY A 450 16.15 -12.26 5.09
N MET A 451 16.36 -11.06 5.64
CA MET A 451 16.86 -9.91 4.86
C MET A 451 18.26 -10.18 4.28
N ALA A 452 19.15 -10.80 5.05
CA ALA A 452 20.48 -11.16 4.57
C ALA A 452 20.40 -12.19 3.43
N ILE A 453 19.56 -13.22 3.55
CA ILE A 453 19.29 -14.20 2.49
C ILE A 453 18.74 -13.50 1.25
N SER A 454 17.76 -12.62 1.41
CA SER A 454 17.14 -11.86 0.31
C SER A 454 18.19 -11.03 -0.43
N PHE A 455 18.99 -10.28 0.32
CA PHE A 455 20.04 -9.43 -0.25
C PHE A 455 21.09 -10.25 -1.01
N VAL A 456 21.67 -11.24 -0.35
CA VAL A 456 22.76 -12.05 -0.92
C VAL A 456 22.26 -12.83 -2.14
N ALA A 457 21.10 -13.47 -2.06
CA ALA A 457 20.55 -14.25 -3.17
C ALA A 457 20.23 -13.36 -4.38
N ALA A 458 19.52 -12.23 -4.18
CA ALA A 458 19.19 -11.33 -5.28
C ALA A 458 20.43 -10.68 -5.89
N PHE A 459 21.40 -10.28 -5.08
CA PHE A 459 22.66 -9.68 -5.54
C PHE A 459 23.48 -10.68 -6.35
N ALA A 460 23.71 -11.89 -5.82
CA ALA A 460 24.49 -12.94 -6.49
C ALA A 460 23.82 -13.42 -7.77
N LEU A 461 22.49 -13.67 -7.74
CA LEU A 461 21.74 -14.07 -8.94
C LEU A 461 21.78 -12.97 -10.00
N THR A 462 21.72 -11.70 -9.63
CA THR A 462 21.86 -10.59 -10.60
C THR A 462 23.22 -10.63 -11.31
N ILE A 463 24.30 -10.86 -10.58
CA ILE A 463 25.64 -10.98 -11.15
C ILE A 463 25.71 -12.19 -12.10
N LEU A 464 25.24 -13.35 -11.67
CA LEU A 464 25.25 -14.57 -12.46
C LEU A 464 24.46 -14.44 -13.78
N LEU A 465 23.26 -13.86 -13.71
CA LEU A 465 22.43 -13.65 -14.89
C LEU A 465 23.04 -12.61 -15.85
N ALA A 466 23.64 -11.55 -15.33
CA ALA A 466 24.36 -10.56 -16.15
C ALA A 466 25.54 -11.15 -16.89
N MET A 467 26.32 -12.03 -16.24
CA MET A 467 27.44 -12.75 -16.90
C MET A 467 26.91 -13.65 -18.03
N ARG A 468 25.79 -14.35 -17.79
CA ARG A 468 25.15 -15.22 -18.80
C ARG A 468 24.66 -14.42 -20.01
N GLU A 469 24.09 -13.24 -19.82
CA GLU A 469 23.65 -12.38 -20.94
C GLU A 469 24.83 -11.88 -21.79
N LYS A 470 25.92 -11.44 -21.13
CA LYS A 470 27.13 -11.02 -21.84
C LYS A 470 27.72 -12.15 -22.69
N THR A 471 27.74 -13.38 -22.17
CA THR A 471 28.22 -14.55 -22.91
C THR A 471 27.34 -14.88 -24.12
N LYS A 472 26.00 -14.74 -23.98
CA LYS A 472 25.08 -14.94 -25.11
C LYS A 472 25.27 -13.88 -26.21
N GLN A 473 25.43 -12.60 -25.83
CA GLN A 473 25.69 -11.53 -26.79
C GLN A 473 27.03 -11.71 -27.51
N ALA A 474 28.08 -12.12 -26.81
CA ALA A 474 29.37 -12.42 -27.42
C ALA A 474 29.26 -13.60 -28.41
N ALA A 475 28.53 -14.66 -28.10
CA ALA A 475 28.31 -15.79 -28.97
C ALA A 475 27.48 -15.44 -30.23
N GLN A 476 26.56 -14.50 -30.15
CA GLN A 476 25.76 -14.03 -31.31
C GLN A 476 26.55 -13.09 -32.25
N VAL A 477 27.60 -12.43 -31.76
CA VAL A 477 28.46 -11.57 -32.56
C VAL A 477 29.53 -12.40 -33.30
N THR A 478 29.81 -13.63 -32.83
CA THR A 478 30.78 -14.54 -33.40
C THR A 478 30.17 -15.63 -34.33
N ALA A 479 28.85 -15.75 -34.39
CA ALA A 479 28.07 -16.59 -35.30
C ALA A 479 27.50 -15.76 -36.46
#